data_a18787b3933707f82351fdbcdf24c8e5
#
_entry.id   a18787b3933707f82351fdbcdf24c8e5
#
_cell.length_a   1.000
_cell.length_b   1.000
_cell.length_c   1.000
_cell.angle_alpha   90.00
_cell.angle_beta   90.00
_cell.angle_gamma   90.00
#
_symmetry.space_group_name_H-M   'P 1'
#
loop_
_entity.id
_entity.type
_entity.pdbx_description
1 polymer ?
#
loop_
_entity_poly.entity_id
_entity_poly.type
_entity_poly.pdbx_seq_one_letter_code
_entity_poly.pdbx_strand_id
1 'polypeptide(L)'
;LNRLLLPDTVGTGGDSHTRFPIGISFPAGSGLVAFAAATGSMPLDMPESVLVRFKGKMQPGITLRDLVNAIPYAAIQAGLLTVAKEGKKNIFSGRILEIEGLPDLKVEQAFELSDASAERSAAGCTVQLNKEPIVEYLNSNITLLKWMIANGYQDPKTLERRIKGMEDWLKNPTLMEPDADAEYAAVIEIDMNEIKEPLLACPNDPDDVKTLADVAGDKIDEVFIGSCMTNIGHYRAAGKVLNGQSNIPTRLWISPPTKMDAHQLSEEGYYATFGTAGARMEMPGCSLCMGNQARVADGATVVSTSTRNFPNRLGKGANVY
;
A
#
# COMPACT_ATOMS: atom_id res chain seq x y z
N LEU A 1 -4.97 1.77 -13.54
CA LEU A 1 -6.44 1.68 -13.33
C LEU A 1 -6.93 2.74 -12.34
N ASN A 2 -6.31 2.86 -11.18
CA ASN A 2 -6.73 3.78 -10.12
C ASN A 2 -6.89 5.23 -10.59
N ARG A 3 -6.06 5.67 -11.55
CA ARG A 3 -6.13 7.00 -12.16
C ARG A 3 -7.40 7.26 -12.99
N LEU A 4 -8.24 6.25 -13.18
CA LEU A 4 -9.48 6.33 -13.97
C LEU A 4 -10.75 6.34 -13.10
N LEU A 5 -10.61 6.16 -11.79
CA LEU A 5 -11.73 5.99 -10.87
C LEU A 5 -12.11 7.30 -10.19
N LEU A 6 -13.38 7.46 -9.90
CA LEU A 6 -13.93 8.52 -9.07
C LEU A 6 -13.99 8.08 -7.60
N PRO A 7 -14.00 9.02 -6.64
CA PRO A 7 -14.33 8.72 -5.25
C PRO A 7 -15.67 7.98 -5.12
N ASP A 8 -15.84 7.25 -4.03
CA ASP A 8 -17.08 6.53 -3.67
C ASP A 8 -17.57 5.54 -4.73
N THR A 9 -16.68 5.06 -5.59
CA THR A 9 -17.00 4.03 -6.58
C THR A 9 -16.71 2.64 -6.05
N VAL A 10 -17.53 1.68 -6.47
CA VAL A 10 -17.29 0.25 -6.25
C VAL A 10 -16.64 -0.33 -7.49
N GLY A 11 -15.58 -1.10 -7.29
CA GLY A 11 -14.82 -1.71 -8.37
C GLY A 11 -14.45 -3.15 -8.11
N THR A 12 -13.97 -3.84 -9.15
CA THR A 12 -13.40 -5.18 -9.05
C THR A 12 -12.18 -5.32 -9.95
N GLY A 13 -11.33 -6.28 -9.65
CA GLY A 13 -10.17 -6.62 -10.44
C GLY A 13 -9.60 -7.98 -10.05
N GLY A 14 -8.81 -8.58 -10.95
CA GLY A 14 -8.25 -9.93 -10.78
C GLY A 14 -6.98 -10.00 -9.92
N ASP A 15 -6.51 -8.90 -9.36
CA ASP A 15 -5.34 -8.85 -8.49
C ASP A 15 -5.77 -8.63 -7.03
N SER A 16 -5.13 -9.33 -6.08
CA SER A 16 -5.40 -9.19 -4.64
C SER A 16 -5.19 -7.77 -4.12
N HIS A 17 -4.33 -6.97 -4.79
CA HIS A 17 -4.07 -5.57 -4.52
C HIS A 17 -4.95 -4.62 -5.33
N THR A 18 -6.10 -5.07 -5.80
CA THR A 18 -7.17 -4.20 -6.29
C THR A 18 -7.83 -3.53 -5.10
N ARG A 19 -7.21 -2.44 -4.59
CA ARG A 19 -7.55 -1.78 -3.32
C ARG A 19 -7.58 -0.26 -3.50
N PHE A 20 -8.70 0.26 -4.00
CA PHE A 20 -8.86 1.70 -4.20
C PHE A 20 -9.25 2.40 -2.89
N PRO A 21 -8.40 3.27 -2.31
CA PRO A 21 -8.59 3.77 -0.95
C PRO A 21 -9.72 4.78 -0.78
N ILE A 22 -10.09 5.51 -1.82
CA ILE A 22 -11.16 6.53 -1.80
C ILE A 22 -12.47 6.04 -2.41
N GLY A 23 -12.65 4.74 -2.46
CA GLY A 23 -13.82 3.98 -2.84
C GLY A 23 -13.67 2.59 -2.25
N ILE A 24 -14.37 1.59 -2.79
CA ILE A 24 -14.23 0.20 -2.38
C ILE A 24 -13.95 -0.67 -3.60
N SER A 25 -12.91 -1.51 -3.53
CA SER A 25 -12.62 -2.47 -4.56
C SER A 25 -12.55 -3.87 -3.99
N PHE A 26 -13.28 -4.78 -4.62
CA PHE A 26 -13.32 -6.19 -4.26
C PHE A 26 -12.46 -6.99 -5.24
N PRO A 27 -11.27 -7.49 -4.85
CA PRO A 27 -10.52 -8.42 -5.67
C PRO A 27 -11.32 -9.71 -5.85
N ALA A 28 -11.34 -10.21 -7.08
CA ALA A 28 -12.08 -11.41 -7.44
C ALA A 28 -11.24 -12.31 -8.35
N GLY A 29 -11.55 -13.59 -8.37
CA GLY A 29 -10.93 -14.52 -9.32
C GLY A 29 -11.18 -14.10 -10.77
N SER A 30 -10.22 -14.39 -11.66
CA SER A 30 -10.27 -13.96 -13.06
C SER A 30 -11.55 -14.38 -13.79
N GLY A 31 -12.11 -15.55 -13.47
CA GLY A 31 -13.38 -16.01 -14.03
C GLY A 31 -14.57 -15.13 -13.63
N LEU A 32 -14.63 -14.70 -12.37
CA LEU A 32 -15.69 -13.81 -11.89
C LEU A 32 -15.54 -12.39 -12.47
N VAL A 33 -14.29 -11.90 -12.61
CA VAL A 33 -14.02 -10.63 -13.28
C VAL A 33 -14.42 -10.68 -14.76
N ALA A 34 -14.13 -11.78 -15.47
CA ALA A 34 -14.56 -11.98 -16.85
C ALA A 34 -16.09 -12.06 -16.97
N PHE A 35 -16.76 -12.73 -16.04
CA PHE A 35 -18.23 -12.76 -15.97
C PHE A 35 -18.79 -11.34 -15.79
N ALA A 36 -18.23 -10.57 -14.86
CA ALA A 36 -18.67 -9.19 -14.62
C ALA A 36 -18.44 -8.29 -15.86
N ALA A 37 -17.32 -8.47 -16.57
CA ALA A 37 -17.04 -7.75 -17.80
C ALA A 37 -18.02 -8.10 -18.93
N ALA A 38 -18.43 -9.38 -19.02
CA ALA A 38 -19.36 -9.84 -20.05
C ALA A 38 -20.82 -9.48 -19.78
N THR A 39 -21.24 -9.50 -18.50
CA THR A 39 -22.64 -9.34 -18.11
C THR A 39 -22.97 -7.95 -17.58
N GLY A 40 -21.97 -7.14 -17.24
CA GLY A 40 -22.14 -5.85 -16.57
C GLY A 40 -22.50 -5.96 -15.08
N SER A 41 -22.48 -7.16 -14.48
CA SER A 41 -22.81 -7.38 -13.07
C SER A 41 -21.91 -8.42 -12.43
N MET A 42 -21.68 -8.27 -11.12
CA MET A 42 -20.92 -9.22 -10.31
C MET A 42 -21.73 -9.56 -9.05
N PRO A 43 -22.05 -10.84 -8.80
CA PRO A 43 -22.66 -11.24 -7.53
C PRO A 43 -21.66 -11.02 -6.39
N LEU A 44 -22.13 -10.46 -5.30
CA LEU A 44 -21.33 -10.14 -4.11
C LEU A 44 -22.24 -10.27 -2.87
N ASP A 45 -21.80 -11.07 -1.90
CA ASP A 45 -22.37 -11.01 -0.56
C ASP A 45 -21.82 -9.76 0.13
N MET A 46 -22.70 -8.95 0.75
CA MET A 46 -22.29 -7.73 1.43
C MET A 46 -21.45 -8.08 2.67
N PRO A 47 -20.17 -7.75 2.71
CA PRO A 47 -19.35 -8.02 3.88
C PRO A 47 -19.70 -7.08 5.03
N GLU A 48 -19.48 -7.55 6.27
CA GLU A 48 -19.39 -6.66 7.43
C GLU A 48 -18.14 -5.77 7.33
N SER A 49 -18.10 -4.68 8.08
CA SER A 49 -16.96 -3.80 8.19
C SER A 49 -16.25 -3.92 9.54
N VAL A 50 -14.94 -3.72 9.52
CA VAL A 50 -14.09 -3.47 10.70
C VAL A 50 -13.57 -2.05 10.61
N LEU A 51 -13.80 -1.25 11.63
CA LEU A 51 -13.29 0.11 11.71
C LEU A 51 -11.93 0.13 12.40
N VAL A 52 -10.94 0.76 11.75
CA VAL A 52 -9.65 1.12 12.35
C VAL A 52 -9.59 2.64 12.48
N ARG A 53 -9.52 3.12 13.70
CA ARG A 53 -9.48 4.54 14.03
C ARG A 53 -8.13 4.95 14.56
N PHE A 54 -7.40 5.76 13.79
CA PHE A 54 -6.16 6.37 14.25
C PHE A 54 -6.46 7.65 15.04
N LYS A 55 -5.76 7.82 16.18
CA LYS A 55 -5.85 8.99 17.05
C LYS A 55 -4.45 9.58 17.29
N GLY A 56 -4.41 10.84 17.72
CA GLY A 56 -3.15 11.49 18.04
C GLY A 56 -2.35 11.92 16.82
N LYS A 57 -1.03 11.94 16.94
CA LYS A 57 -0.12 12.40 15.89
C LYS A 57 1.01 11.39 15.68
N MET A 58 1.39 11.20 14.42
CA MET A 58 2.54 10.39 14.06
C MET A 58 3.82 10.98 14.68
N GLN A 59 4.62 10.14 15.33
CA GLN A 59 5.81 10.54 16.05
C GLN A 59 7.02 10.70 15.10
N PRO A 60 8.04 11.50 15.48
CA PRO A 60 9.27 11.60 14.71
C PRO A 60 9.94 10.24 14.51
N GLY A 61 10.35 9.95 13.28
CA GLY A 61 10.95 8.66 12.90
C GLY A 61 9.95 7.56 12.55
N ILE A 62 8.68 7.75 12.82
CA ILE A 62 7.61 6.85 12.42
C ILE A 62 7.14 7.19 11.01
N THR A 63 6.91 6.18 10.22
CA THR A 63 6.48 6.30 8.83
C THR A 63 5.08 5.71 8.63
N LEU A 64 4.51 5.91 7.45
CA LEU A 64 3.23 5.29 7.12
C LEU A 64 3.32 3.75 7.15
N ARG A 65 4.49 3.18 6.88
CA ARG A 65 4.70 1.74 6.94
C ARG A 65 4.52 1.20 8.36
N ASP A 66 4.89 1.96 9.36
CA ASP A 66 4.65 1.61 10.77
C ASP A 66 3.16 1.64 11.10
N LEU A 67 2.39 2.57 10.53
CA LEU A 67 0.93 2.59 10.68
C LEU A 67 0.27 1.37 10.01
N VAL A 68 0.78 0.92 8.88
CA VAL A 68 0.35 -0.34 8.23
C VAL A 68 0.52 -1.52 9.19
N ASN A 69 1.66 -1.60 9.86
CA ASN A 69 1.98 -2.67 10.80
C ASN A 69 1.26 -2.48 12.15
N ALA A 70 0.91 -1.27 12.54
CA ALA A 70 0.16 -0.99 13.77
C ALA A 70 -1.24 -1.64 13.76
N ILE A 71 -1.85 -1.81 12.58
CA ILE A 71 -3.18 -2.42 12.45
C ILE A 71 -3.20 -3.88 12.96
N PRO A 72 -2.38 -4.82 12.42
CA PRO A 72 -2.34 -6.17 12.96
C PRO A 72 -1.79 -6.21 14.38
N TYR A 73 -0.82 -5.37 14.74
CA TYR A 73 -0.27 -5.29 16.09
C TYR A 73 -1.37 -4.98 17.12
N ALA A 74 -2.18 -3.96 16.89
CA ALA A 74 -3.31 -3.61 17.77
C ALA A 74 -4.38 -4.71 17.80
N ALA A 75 -4.68 -5.33 16.66
CA ALA A 75 -5.65 -6.42 16.58
C ALA A 75 -5.20 -7.65 17.39
N ILE A 76 -3.89 -7.97 17.40
CA ILE A 76 -3.33 -9.05 18.23
C ILE A 76 -3.47 -8.71 19.70
N GLN A 77 -3.12 -7.51 20.12
CA GLN A 77 -3.27 -7.05 21.52
C GLN A 77 -4.72 -7.08 21.99
N ALA A 78 -5.67 -6.82 21.10
CA ALA A 78 -7.10 -6.90 21.37
C ALA A 78 -7.66 -8.35 21.32
N GLY A 79 -6.84 -9.36 21.01
CA GLY A 79 -7.29 -10.75 20.86
C GLY A 79 -8.19 -11.03 19.66
N LEU A 80 -8.19 -10.12 18.67
CA LEU A 80 -8.98 -10.18 17.43
C LEU A 80 -8.23 -10.85 16.27
N LEU A 81 -6.91 -10.95 16.38
CA LEU A 81 -6.00 -11.60 15.43
C LEU A 81 -5.02 -12.49 16.18
N THR A 82 -4.70 -13.66 15.61
CA THR A 82 -3.67 -14.55 16.15
C THR A 82 -2.64 -14.86 15.08
N VAL A 83 -1.37 -14.97 15.47
CA VAL A 83 -0.28 -15.39 14.56
C VAL A 83 -0.33 -16.90 14.33
N ALA A 84 -0.74 -17.68 15.34
CA ALA A 84 -0.83 -19.13 15.23
C ALA A 84 -1.73 -19.57 14.06
N LYS A 85 -1.24 -20.55 13.29
CA LYS A 85 -1.96 -21.07 12.11
C LYS A 85 -3.15 -21.94 12.51
N GLU A 86 -3.01 -22.74 13.55
CA GLU A 86 -4.07 -23.60 14.07
C GLU A 86 -5.03 -22.77 14.93
N GLY A 87 -6.32 -22.84 14.62
CA GLY A 87 -7.35 -22.04 15.28
C GLY A 87 -7.21 -20.53 15.05
N LYS A 88 -6.61 -20.11 13.91
CA LYS A 88 -6.36 -18.70 13.60
C LYS A 88 -7.63 -17.86 13.67
N LYS A 89 -7.63 -16.87 14.58
CA LYS A 89 -8.59 -15.78 14.56
C LYS A 89 -8.09 -14.72 13.59
N ASN A 90 -8.97 -14.17 12.78
CA ASN A 90 -8.67 -13.03 11.92
C ASN A 90 -9.94 -12.21 11.71
N ILE A 91 -10.08 -11.14 12.47
CA ILE A 91 -11.24 -10.25 12.39
C ILE A 91 -11.41 -9.60 11.01
N PHE A 92 -10.32 -9.43 10.27
CA PHE A 92 -10.33 -8.78 8.96
C PHE A 92 -10.79 -9.72 7.83
N SER A 93 -10.69 -11.04 8.03
CA SER A 93 -10.94 -12.03 6.97
C SER A 93 -12.36 -11.92 6.43
N GLY A 94 -12.48 -11.66 5.12
CA GLY A 94 -13.76 -11.53 4.43
C GLY A 94 -14.54 -10.25 4.76
N ARG A 95 -13.96 -9.31 5.52
CA ARG A 95 -14.61 -8.04 5.90
C ARG A 95 -13.99 -6.85 5.17
N ILE A 96 -14.73 -5.77 5.08
CA ILE A 96 -14.21 -4.48 4.61
C ILE A 96 -13.44 -3.83 5.76
N LEU A 97 -12.23 -3.37 5.48
CA LEU A 97 -11.44 -2.57 6.41
C LEU A 97 -11.70 -1.09 6.12
N GLU A 98 -12.33 -0.39 7.06
CA GLU A 98 -12.53 1.05 7.01
C GLU A 98 -11.50 1.73 7.90
N ILE A 99 -10.76 2.70 7.37
CA ILE A 99 -9.69 3.41 8.07
C ILE A 99 -10.04 4.88 8.16
N GLU A 100 -10.00 5.43 9.39
CA GLU A 100 -10.21 6.85 9.65
C GLU A 100 -9.14 7.45 10.58
N GLY A 101 -9.16 8.77 10.76
CA GLY A 101 -8.25 9.49 11.64
C GLY A 101 -6.95 9.96 10.98
N LEU A 102 -6.83 9.80 9.66
CA LEU A 102 -5.69 10.22 8.85
C LEU A 102 -6.15 11.12 7.67
N PRO A 103 -6.93 12.17 7.94
CA PRO A 103 -7.69 12.88 6.90
C PRO A 103 -6.82 13.60 5.85
N ASP A 104 -5.58 13.95 6.21
CA ASP A 104 -4.68 14.76 5.39
C ASP A 104 -3.65 13.95 4.59
N LEU A 105 -3.75 12.61 4.62
CA LEU A 105 -2.89 11.78 3.79
C LEU A 105 -3.15 12.07 2.30
N LYS A 106 -2.08 12.10 1.53
CA LYS A 106 -2.21 12.06 0.07
C LYS A 106 -2.85 10.73 -0.34
N VAL A 107 -3.61 10.73 -1.43
CA VAL A 107 -4.27 9.50 -1.91
C VAL A 107 -3.25 8.39 -2.18
N GLU A 108 -2.06 8.74 -2.70
CA GLU A 108 -0.95 7.80 -2.90
C GLU A 108 -0.43 7.20 -1.59
N GLN A 109 -0.48 7.93 -0.49
CA GLN A 109 -0.14 7.41 0.85
C GLN A 109 -1.25 6.51 1.39
N ALA A 110 -2.51 6.89 1.18
CA ALA A 110 -3.65 6.06 1.58
C ALA A 110 -3.66 4.69 0.86
N PHE A 111 -3.08 4.61 -0.35
CA PHE A 111 -2.88 3.34 -1.04
C PHE A 111 -2.01 2.35 -0.25
N GLU A 112 -1.02 2.79 0.50
CA GLU A 112 -0.21 1.88 1.31
C GLU A 112 -1.05 1.17 2.38
N LEU A 113 -1.96 1.90 3.03
CA LEU A 113 -2.87 1.33 4.02
C LEU A 113 -3.88 0.38 3.39
N SER A 114 -4.53 0.81 2.31
CA SER A 114 -5.55 0.01 1.64
C SER A 114 -4.97 -1.25 1.00
N ASP A 115 -3.79 -1.15 0.40
CA ASP A 115 -3.11 -2.27 -0.25
C ASP A 115 -2.72 -3.36 0.75
N ALA A 116 -2.16 -2.97 1.88
CA ALA A 116 -1.76 -3.90 2.94
C ALA A 116 -2.93 -4.70 3.54
N SER A 117 -4.18 -4.26 3.35
CA SER A 117 -5.36 -5.01 3.74
C SER A 117 -5.48 -6.36 3.03
N ALA A 118 -4.83 -6.51 1.86
CA ALA A 118 -4.75 -7.77 1.13
C ALA A 118 -4.07 -8.87 1.96
N GLU A 119 -3.03 -8.50 2.71
CA GLU A 119 -2.25 -9.44 3.55
C GLU A 119 -3.04 -9.89 4.79
N ARG A 120 -4.13 -9.18 5.12
CA ARG A 120 -5.07 -9.51 6.21
C ARG A 120 -6.27 -10.32 5.73
N SER A 121 -6.32 -10.71 4.45
CA SER A 121 -7.46 -11.38 3.82
C SER A 121 -8.76 -10.56 3.89
N ALA A 122 -8.68 -9.24 3.98
CA ALA A 122 -9.84 -8.37 3.94
C ALA A 122 -10.53 -8.44 2.56
N ALA A 123 -11.85 -8.34 2.54
CA ALA A 123 -12.62 -8.33 1.30
C ALA A 123 -12.42 -7.04 0.50
N GLY A 124 -12.23 -5.93 1.19
CA GLY A 124 -11.99 -4.61 0.62
C GLY A 124 -11.36 -3.68 1.65
N CYS A 125 -11.00 -2.48 1.23
CA CYS A 125 -10.54 -1.44 2.16
C CYS A 125 -10.87 -0.06 1.61
N THR A 126 -11.26 0.84 2.49
CA THR A 126 -11.43 2.27 2.19
C THR A 126 -10.75 3.12 3.27
N VAL A 127 -10.34 4.34 2.91
CA VAL A 127 -9.67 5.27 3.82
C VAL A 127 -10.38 6.61 3.75
N GLN A 128 -10.85 7.10 4.88
CA GLN A 128 -11.50 8.39 4.98
C GLN A 128 -10.45 9.51 4.88
N LEU A 129 -10.59 10.36 3.87
CA LEU A 129 -9.72 11.51 3.62
C LEU A 129 -10.55 12.80 3.54
N ASN A 130 -9.89 13.93 3.77
CA ASN A 130 -10.43 15.25 3.46
C ASN A 130 -10.60 15.44 1.94
N LYS A 131 -11.35 16.45 1.54
CA LYS A 131 -11.59 16.78 0.13
C LYS A 131 -10.31 17.22 -0.59
N GLU A 132 -9.46 17.97 0.07
CA GLU A 132 -8.28 18.61 -0.53
C GLU A 132 -7.30 17.59 -1.15
N PRO A 133 -6.88 16.51 -0.46
CA PRO A 133 -6.07 15.45 -1.06
C PRO A 133 -6.73 14.80 -2.29
N ILE A 134 -8.06 14.61 -2.24
CA ILE A 134 -8.82 13.98 -3.32
C ILE A 134 -8.92 14.91 -4.53
N VAL A 135 -9.19 16.18 -4.31
CA VAL A 135 -9.21 17.22 -5.38
C VAL A 135 -7.83 17.30 -6.05
N GLU A 136 -6.75 17.32 -5.28
CA GLU A 136 -5.38 17.31 -5.81
C GLU A 136 -5.14 16.08 -6.69
N TYR A 137 -5.51 14.90 -6.19
CA TYR A 137 -5.36 13.62 -6.91
C TYR A 137 -6.13 13.61 -8.24
N LEU A 138 -7.40 14.05 -8.24
CA LEU A 138 -8.20 14.09 -9.47
C LEU A 138 -7.64 15.08 -10.49
N ASN A 139 -7.19 16.26 -10.06
CA ASN A 139 -6.53 17.21 -10.96
C ASN A 139 -5.25 16.64 -11.58
N SER A 140 -4.44 15.94 -10.80
CA SER A 140 -3.27 15.20 -11.30
C SER A 140 -3.66 14.14 -12.33
N ASN A 141 -4.74 13.38 -12.06
CA ASN A 141 -5.23 12.36 -12.99
C ASN A 141 -5.73 12.98 -14.30
N ILE A 142 -6.50 14.07 -14.25
CA ILE A 142 -6.97 14.80 -15.43
C ILE A 142 -5.77 15.24 -16.29
N THR A 143 -4.74 15.81 -15.65
CA THR A 143 -3.51 16.25 -16.34
C THR A 143 -2.84 15.08 -17.05
N LEU A 144 -2.67 13.95 -16.35
CA LEU A 144 -2.10 12.74 -16.93
C LEU A 144 -2.93 12.21 -18.10
N LEU A 145 -4.25 12.12 -17.97
CA LEU A 145 -5.11 11.59 -19.02
C LEU A 145 -5.12 12.50 -20.27
N LYS A 146 -5.11 13.81 -20.09
CA LYS A 146 -4.97 14.77 -21.19
C LYS A 146 -3.62 14.59 -21.92
N TRP A 147 -2.53 14.40 -21.16
CA TRP A 147 -1.22 14.12 -21.72
C TRP A 147 -1.22 12.78 -22.49
N MET A 148 -1.87 11.74 -21.97
CA MET A 148 -1.98 10.45 -22.66
C MET A 148 -2.68 10.60 -24.02
N ILE A 149 -3.79 11.33 -24.08
CA ILE A 149 -4.51 11.61 -25.33
C ILE A 149 -3.59 12.33 -26.32
N ALA A 150 -2.91 13.38 -25.87
CA ALA A 150 -2.01 14.19 -26.71
C ALA A 150 -0.82 13.36 -27.26
N ASN A 151 -0.42 12.30 -26.57
CA ASN A 151 0.66 11.40 -26.96
C ASN A 151 0.19 10.11 -27.66
N GLY A 152 -1.07 10.07 -28.13
CA GLY A 152 -1.57 9.00 -28.99
C GLY A 152 -1.84 7.68 -28.26
N TYR A 153 -2.12 7.69 -26.95
CA TYR A 153 -2.58 6.50 -26.24
C TYR A 153 -3.90 5.99 -26.82
N GLN A 154 -4.06 4.66 -26.82
CA GLN A 154 -5.25 4.01 -27.35
C GLN A 154 -6.51 4.41 -26.57
N ASP A 155 -7.65 4.35 -27.27
CA ASP A 155 -8.98 4.66 -26.75
C ASP A 155 -9.12 6.05 -26.10
N PRO A 156 -8.85 7.14 -26.86
CA PRO A 156 -9.01 8.50 -26.36
C PRO A 156 -10.44 8.81 -25.90
N LYS A 157 -11.46 8.21 -26.49
CA LYS A 157 -12.87 8.41 -26.08
C LYS A 157 -13.14 7.98 -24.66
N THR A 158 -12.56 6.86 -24.23
CA THR A 158 -12.69 6.43 -22.81
C THR A 158 -11.94 7.38 -21.89
N LEU A 159 -10.74 7.83 -22.26
CA LEU A 159 -9.98 8.81 -21.47
C LEU A 159 -10.74 10.13 -21.35
N GLU A 160 -11.30 10.66 -22.43
CA GLU A 160 -12.12 11.87 -22.43
C GLU A 160 -13.35 11.75 -21.52
N ARG A 161 -14.05 10.60 -21.57
CA ARG A 161 -15.20 10.33 -20.69
C ARG A 161 -14.78 10.32 -19.20
N ARG A 162 -13.61 9.75 -18.88
CA ARG A 162 -13.09 9.73 -17.52
C ARG A 162 -12.68 11.13 -17.05
N ILE A 163 -12.00 11.90 -17.89
CA ILE A 163 -11.67 13.31 -17.64
C ILE A 163 -12.95 14.08 -17.33
N LYS A 164 -13.96 13.98 -18.21
CA LYS A 164 -15.23 14.67 -18.01
C LYS A 164 -15.89 14.30 -16.68
N GLY A 165 -15.92 13.02 -16.32
CA GLY A 165 -16.46 12.57 -15.03
C GLY A 165 -15.74 13.21 -13.84
N MET A 166 -14.40 13.30 -13.88
CA MET A 166 -13.61 13.95 -12.84
C MET A 166 -13.85 15.45 -12.79
N GLU A 167 -13.89 16.12 -13.94
CA GLU A 167 -14.20 17.56 -14.04
C GLU A 167 -15.62 17.88 -13.54
N ASP A 168 -16.59 17.01 -13.81
CA ASP A 168 -17.95 17.18 -13.31
C ASP A 168 -18.03 16.97 -11.78
N TRP A 169 -17.34 15.98 -11.24
CA TRP A 169 -17.25 15.77 -9.79
C TRP A 169 -16.58 16.96 -9.08
N LEU A 170 -15.52 17.52 -9.66
CA LEU A 170 -14.78 18.66 -9.11
C LEU A 170 -15.59 19.96 -9.04
N LYS A 171 -16.70 20.08 -9.78
CA LYS A 171 -17.60 21.26 -9.70
C LYS A 171 -18.35 21.33 -8.37
N ASN A 172 -18.65 20.17 -7.79
CA ASN A 172 -19.32 20.06 -6.47
C ASN A 172 -18.81 18.81 -5.75
N PRO A 173 -17.59 18.86 -5.17
CA PRO A 173 -17.00 17.72 -4.51
C PRO A 173 -17.81 17.28 -3.29
N THR A 174 -18.34 16.07 -3.34
CA THR A 174 -19.05 15.43 -2.24
C THR A 174 -18.41 14.07 -1.98
N LEU A 175 -18.31 13.70 -0.71
CA LEU A 175 -17.80 12.42 -0.27
C LEU A 175 -18.86 11.75 0.59
N MET A 176 -18.99 10.45 0.47
CA MET A 176 -19.83 9.66 1.36
C MET A 176 -19.20 9.64 2.76
N GLU A 177 -20.07 9.63 3.75
CA GLU A 177 -19.71 9.44 5.16
C GLU A 177 -20.46 8.24 5.69
N PRO A 178 -19.94 7.54 6.73
CA PRO A 178 -20.68 6.46 7.36
C PRO A 178 -21.99 6.99 7.97
N ASP A 179 -23.02 6.18 7.96
CA ASP A 179 -24.26 6.49 8.64
C ASP A 179 -24.02 6.64 10.15
N ALA A 180 -24.79 7.49 10.81
CA ALA A 180 -24.62 7.77 12.24
C ALA A 180 -24.82 6.54 13.14
N ASP A 181 -25.55 5.54 12.64
CA ASP A 181 -25.85 4.27 13.27
C ASP A 181 -25.13 3.09 12.62
N ALA A 182 -24.04 3.35 11.86
CA ALA A 182 -23.25 2.30 11.23
C ALA A 182 -22.74 1.28 12.25
N GLU A 183 -22.98 0.01 12.00
CA GLU A 183 -22.54 -1.09 12.83
C GLU A 183 -21.24 -1.70 12.27
N TYR A 184 -20.30 -2.00 13.17
CA TYR A 184 -19.03 -2.61 12.85
C TYR A 184 -18.85 -3.95 13.58
N ALA A 185 -18.27 -4.95 12.89
CA ALA A 185 -17.93 -6.22 13.52
C ALA A 185 -16.88 -6.05 14.64
N ALA A 186 -16.02 -5.04 14.52
CA ALA A 186 -15.09 -4.58 15.55
C ALA A 186 -14.66 -3.14 15.28
N VAL A 187 -14.27 -2.43 16.34
CA VAL A 187 -13.61 -1.12 16.28
C VAL A 187 -12.23 -1.27 16.93
N ILE A 188 -11.18 -0.94 16.20
CA ILE A 188 -9.79 -0.99 16.65
C ILE A 188 -9.27 0.45 16.72
N GLU A 189 -8.99 0.94 17.89
CA GLU A 189 -8.42 2.27 18.09
C GLU A 189 -6.91 2.19 18.26
N ILE A 190 -6.18 3.04 17.54
CA ILE A 190 -4.72 3.09 17.52
C ILE A 190 -4.29 4.51 17.89
N ASP A 191 -3.62 4.68 19.03
CA ASP A 191 -3.03 5.96 19.41
C ASP A 191 -1.61 6.07 18.82
N MET A 192 -1.47 6.92 17.80
CA MET A 192 -0.18 7.17 17.15
C MET A 192 0.86 7.82 18.09
N ASN A 193 0.42 8.43 19.19
CA ASN A 193 1.34 8.97 20.20
C ASN A 193 2.11 7.86 20.93
N GLU A 194 1.56 6.65 20.97
CA GLU A 194 2.19 5.49 21.62
C GLU A 194 3.10 4.67 20.67
N ILE A 195 3.07 4.95 19.36
CA ILE A 195 3.99 4.32 18.41
C ILE A 195 5.28 5.15 18.39
N LYS A 196 6.25 4.75 19.21
CA LYS A 196 7.50 5.51 19.46
C LYS A 196 8.72 4.93 18.75
N GLU A 197 8.59 3.76 18.18
CA GLU A 197 9.63 3.06 17.42
C GLU A 197 9.03 2.30 16.23
N PRO A 198 9.82 1.99 15.19
CA PRO A 198 9.35 1.23 14.04
C PRO A 198 8.73 -0.13 14.42
N LEU A 199 7.70 -0.50 13.68
CA LEU A 199 7.01 -1.77 13.78
C LEU A 199 7.35 -2.64 12.57
N LEU A 200 7.80 -3.86 12.80
CA LEU A 200 8.23 -4.78 11.74
C LEU A 200 7.39 -6.05 11.75
N ALA A 201 6.93 -6.47 10.58
CA ALA A 201 6.40 -7.80 10.41
C ALA A 201 7.57 -8.81 10.42
N CYS A 202 7.53 -9.78 11.32
CA CYS A 202 8.58 -10.77 11.49
C CYS A 202 8.59 -11.81 10.36
N PRO A 203 9.71 -12.51 10.15
CA PRO A 203 9.85 -13.41 9.02
C PRO A 203 8.73 -14.41 8.87
N ASN A 204 8.25 -14.50 7.64
CA ASN A 204 7.31 -15.45 7.09
C ASN A 204 5.84 -15.27 7.48
N ASP A 205 5.48 -14.23 8.25
CA ASP A 205 4.08 -13.91 8.54
C ASP A 205 3.86 -12.38 8.63
N PRO A 206 3.02 -11.77 7.76
CA PRO A 206 2.74 -10.34 7.79
C PRO A 206 1.93 -9.89 9.01
N ASP A 207 1.36 -10.83 9.76
CA ASP A 207 0.61 -10.56 10.99
C ASP A 207 1.49 -10.62 12.25
N ASP A 208 2.66 -11.29 12.21
CA ASP A 208 3.59 -11.37 13.36
C ASP A 208 4.40 -10.07 13.48
N VAL A 209 3.76 -9.03 14.03
CA VAL A 209 4.37 -7.71 14.16
C VAL A 209 4.99 -7.53 15.53
N LYS A 210 6.22 -7.01 15.54
CA LYS A 210 7.00 -6.67 16.74
C LYS A 210 7.59 -5.28 16.63
N THR A 211 8.03 -4.73 17.75
CA THR A 211 8.77 -3.48 17.80
C THR A 211 10.21 -3.66 17.31
N LEU A 212 10.85 -2.58 16.89
CA LEU A 212 12.26 -2.61 16.53
C LEU A 212 13.13 -3.11 17.68
N ALA A 213 12.83 -2.74 18.91
CA ALA A 213 13.56 -3.18 20.10
C ALA A 213 13.52 -4.69 20.29
N ASP A 214 12.41 -5.34 19.95
CA ASP A 214 12.24 -6.81 20.10
C ASP A 214 13.08 -7.62 19.09
N VAL A 215 13.44 -7.02 17.95
CA VAL A 215 14.17 -7.68 16.85
C VAL A 215 15.56 -7.11 16.63
N ALA A 216 15.95 -6.08 17.38
CA ALA A 216 17.25 -5.43 17.25
C ALA A 216 18.40 -6.41 17.59
N GLY A 217 19.42 -6.42 16.71
CA GLY A 217 20.59 -7.28 16.86
C GLY A 217 20.67 -8.42 15.85
N ASP A 218 19.60 -8.69 15.11
CA ASP A 218 19.64 -9.64 14.01
C ASP A 218 20.57 -9.13 12.89
N LYS A 219 21.40 -10.05 12.37
CA LYS A 219 22.26 -9.72 11.26
C LYS A 219 21.44 -9.61 9.98
N ILE A 220 21.52 -8.45 9.33
CA ILE A 220 20.84 -8.18 8.05
C ILE A 220 21.84 -8.38 6.90
N ASP A 221 21.51 -9.23 5.96
CA ASP A 221 22.31 -9.54 4.78
C ASP A 221 21.95 -8.61 3.61
N GLU A 222 20.65 -8.34 3.42
CA GLU A 222 20.15 -7.53 2.32
C GLU A 222 19.01 -6.59 2.76
N VAL A 223 18.85 -5.49 2.04
CA VAL A 223 17.75 -4.52 2.22
C VAL A 223 17.03 -4.33 0.90
N PHE A 224 15.72 -4.31 0.90
CA PHE A 224 14.90 -4.02 -0.26
C PHE A 224 13.97 -2.84 0.00
N ILE A 225 14.19 -1.74 -0.72
CA ILE A 225 13.28 -0.59 -0.78
C ILE A 225 12.53 -0.66 -2.10
N GLY A 226 11.30 -1.10 -2.05
CA GLY A 226 10.48 -1.33 -3.24
C GLY A 226 9.16 -1.96 -2.90
N SER A 227 8.31 -1.99 -3.81
CA SER A 227 7.03 -2.62 -4.06
C SER A 227 6.14 -1.66 -4.83
N CYS A 228 5.06 -2.14 -5.45
CA CYS A 228 4.08 -1.30 -6.15
C CYS A 228 3.39 -0.27 -5.23
N MET A 229 3.47 -0.44 -3.91
CA MET A 229 2.81 0.41 -2.91
C MET A 229 3.76 1.28 -2.09
N THR A 230 5.07 1.15 -2.28
CA THR A 230 6.04 2.02 -1.61
C THR A 230 6.02 3.39 -2.30
N ASN A 231 5.42 4.41 -1.67
CA ASN A 231 5.31 5.73 -2.29
C ASN A 231 6.69 6.42 -2.42
N ILE A 232 6.77 7.39 -3.33
CA ILE A 232 8.02 8.10 -3.67
C ILE A 232 8.70 8.76 -2.47
N GLY A 233 7.94 9.10 -1.42
CA GLY A 233 8.45 9.70 -0.18
C GLY A 233 9.47 8.81 0.54
N HIS A 234 9.28 7.49 0.53
CA HIS A 234 10.23 6.54 1.13
C HIS A 234 11.59 6.57 0.42
N TYR A 235 11.60 6.64 -0.92
CA TYR A 235 12.85 6.75 -1.69
C TYR A 235 13.55 8.08 -1.45
N ARG A 236 12.82 9.19 -1.36
CA ARG A 236 13.38 10.49 -1.02
C ARG A 236 13.98 10.49 0.38
N ALA A 237 13.31 9.87 1.35
CA ALA A 237 13.83 9.71 2.71
C ALA A 237 15.12 8.86 2.72
N ALA A 238 15.10 7.71 2.05
CA ALA A 238 16.28 6.85 1.89
C ALA A 238 17.44 7.60 1.21
N GLY A 239 17.15 8.36 0.14
CA GLY A 239 18.15 9.17 -0.54
C GLY A 239 18.79 10.24 0.35
N LYS A 240 18.03 10.85 1.25
CA LYS A 240 18.56 11.79 2.24
C LYS A 240 19.50 11.11 3.23
N VAL A 241 19.13 9.92 3.72
CA VAL A 241 19.96 9.13 4.65
C VAL A 241 21.26 8.65 3.98
N LEU A 242 21.17 8.24 2.71
CA LEU A 242 22.30 7.72 1.94
C LEU A 242 23.19 8.80 1.32
N ASN A 243 22.80 10.07 1.40
CA ASN A 243 23.56 11.17 0.83
C ASN A 243 24.95 11.25 1.46
N GLY A 244 25.98 11.24 0.62
CA GLY A 244 27.38 11.24 1.05
C GLY A 244 27.91 9.88 1.53
N GLN A 245 27.09 8.84 1.55
CA GLN A 245 27.54 7.49 1.84
C GLN A 245 28.10 6.83 0.57
N SER A 246 29.11 5.99 0.73
CA SER A 246 29.66 5.15 -0.34
C SER A 246 29.91 3.75 0.19
N ASN A 247 29.64 2.74 -0.63
CA ASN A 247 29.90 1.34 -0.32
C ASN A 247 29.30 0.88 1.03
N ILE A 248 27.99 1.06 1.19
CA ILE A 248 27.29 0.55 2.38
C ILE A 248 27.52 -0.96 2.53
N PRO A 249 27.66 -1.49 3.77
CA PRO A 249 28.07 -2.87 4.01
C PRO A 249 27.02 -3.90 3.62
N THR A 250 25.75 -3.49 3.56
CA THR A 250 24.61 -4.37 3.28
C THR A 250 24.17 -4.20 1.83
N ARG A 251 23.88 -5.30 1.13
CA ARG A 251 23.34 -5.22 -0.22
C ARG A 251 21.99 -4.51 -0.22
N LEU A 252 21.90 -3.42 -0.96
CA LEU A 252 20.68 -2.61 -1.07
C LEU A 252 20.07 -2.74 -2.47
N TRP A 253 18.80 -3.06 -2.50
CA TRP A 253 17.98 -3.10 -3.70
C TRP A 253 16.98 -1.95 -3.70
N ILE A 254 16.88 -1.25 -4.83
CA ILE A 254 15.91 -0.14 -5.02
C ILE A 254 15.05 -0.45 -6.24
N SER A 255 13.73 -0.48 -6.05
CA SER A 255 12.77 -0.68 -7.14
C SER A 255 11.56 0.25 -6.96
N PRO A 256 11.54 1.41 -7.62
CA PRO A 256 10.40 2.32 -7.57
C PRO A 256 9.11 1.67 -8.08
N PRO A 257 7.91 2.12 -7.63
CA PRO A 257 6.65 1.51 -8.00
C PRO A 257 6.30 1.69 -9.48
N THR A 258 6.69 2.82 -10.07
CA THR A 258 6.38 3.13 -11.47
C THR A 258 7.56 3.73 -12.21
N LYS A 259 7.50 3.71 -13.54
CA LYS A 259 8.48 4.42 -14.39
C LYS A 259 8.46 5.93 -14.17
N MET A 260 7.31 6.49 -13.79
CA MET A 260 7.18 7.92 -13.49
C MET A 260 7.96 8.27 -12.21
N ASP A 261 7.84 7.45 -11.16
CA ASP A 261 8.62 7.64 -9.92
C ASP A 261 10.12 7.48 -10.18
N ALA A 262 10.52 6.50 -10.98
CA ALA A 262 11.91 6.30 -11.38
C ALA A 262 12.47 7.53 -12.12
N HIS A 263 11.70 8.09 -13.05
CA HIS A 263 12.06 9.31 -13.78
C HIS A 263 12.19 10.50 -12.84
N GLN A 264 11.20 10.72 -11.98
CA GLN A 264 11.19 11.81 -11.01
C GLN A 264 12.38 11.72 -10.04
N LEU A 265 12.67 10.54 -9.51
CA LEU A 265 13.84 10.32 -8.63
C LEU A 265 15.16 10.53 -9.36
N SER A 266 15.22 10.25 -10.67
CA SER A 266 16.39 10.51 -11.50
C SER A 266 16.61 12.01 -11.69
N GLU A 267 15.56 12.77 -12.01
CA GLU A 267 15.62 14.23 -12.16
C GLU A 267 16.00 14.92 -10.84
N GLU A 268 15.52 14.41 -9.72
CA GLU A 268 15.86 14.89 -8.37
C GLU A 268 17.27 14.48 -7.91
N GLY A 269 18.00 13.66 -8.69
CA GLY A 269 19.37 13.24 -8.41
C GLY A 269 19.50 12.04 -7.46
N TYR A 270 18.39 11.46 -6.99
CA TYR A 270 18.44 10.34 -6.04
C TYR A 270 19.02 9.06 -6.65
N TYR A 271 18.86 8.83 -7.95
CA TYR A 271 19.47 7.68 -8.62
C TYR A 271 21.01 7.73 -8.55
N ALA A 272 21.60 8.92 -8.70
CA ALA A 272 23.04 9.09 -8.50
C ALA A 272 23.46 8.81 -7.05
N THR A 273 22.69 9.29 -6.08
CA THR A 273 22.91 9.02 -4.65
C THR A 273 22.86 7.53 -4.35
N PHE A 274 21.86 6.83 -4.82
CA PHE A 274 21.72 5.37 -4.64
C PHE A 274 22.87 4.61 -5.28
N GLY A 275 23.26 4.97 -6.52
CA GLY A 275 24.39 4.37 -7.21
C GLY A 275 25.70 4.57 -6.47
N THR A 276 25.97 5.79 -5.95
CA THR A 276 27.17 6.09 -5.15
C THR A 276 27.21 5.28 -3.86
N ALA A 277 26.05 5.07 -3.21
CA ALA A 277 25.93 4.22 -2.03
C ALA A 277 26.12 2.73 -2.33
N GLY A 278 26.15 2.31 -3.60
CA GLY A 278 26.30 0.92 -4.02
C GLY A 278 24.98 0.16 -4.14
N ALA A 279 23.85 0.87 -4.22
CA ALA A 279 22.55 0.25 -4.40
C ALA A 279 22.38 -0.35 -5.79
N ARG A 280 21.74 -1.50 -5.88
CA ARG A 280 21.28 -2.09 -7.13
C ARG A 280 19.90 -1.57 -7.48
N MET A 281 19.84 -0.89 -8.63
CA MET A 281 18.57 -0.39 -9.17
C MET A 281 17.89 -1.47 -9.99
N GLU A 282 16.64 -1.76 -9.66
CA GLU A 282 15.81 -2.74 -10.37
C GLU A 282 14.72 -2.07 -11.20
N MET A 283 14.14 -2.83 -12.11
CA MET A 283 13.02 -2.36 -12.95
C MET A 283 11.85 -1.91 -12.07
N PRO A 284 11.28 -0.74 -12.32
CA PRO A 284 10.09 -0.28 -11.60
C PRO A 284 8.93 -1.26 -11.65
N GLY A 285 8.24 -1.42 -10.52
CA GLY A 285 7.08 -2.30 -10.37
C GLY A 285 7.24 -3.32 -9.24
N CYS A 286 6.79 -4.55 -9.46
CA CYS A 286 6.77 -5.58 -8.43
C CYS A 286 8.16 -6.14 -8.10
N SER A 287 9.04 -6.30 -9.07
CA SER A 287 10.42 -6.76 -8.93
C SER A 287 10.59 -7.91 -7.89
N LEU A 288 11.42 -7.68 -6.85
CA LEU A 288 11.68 -8.66 -5.79
C LEU A 288 10.41 -9.09 -5.06
N CYS A 289 9.43 -8.21 -4.87
CA CYS A 289 8.17 -8.51 -4.19
C CYS A 289 7.41 -9.70 -4.81
N MET A 290 7.56 -9.95 -6.12
CA MET A 290 7.03 -11.14 -6.80
C MET A 290 8.05 -12.28 -6.90
N GLY A 291 9.33 -12.01 -6.70
CA GLY A 291 10.41 -12.99 -6.83
C GLY A 291 10.60 -13.57 -8.24
N ASN A 292 10.15 -12.86 -9.28
CA ASN A 292 10.20 -13.33 -10.67
C ASN A 292 11.19 -12.55 -11.57
N GLN A 293 11.57 -11.34 -11.19
CA GLN A 293 12.53 -10.51 -11.93
C GLN A 293 13.89 -10.49 -11.27
N ALA A 294 13.92 -10.35 -9.95
CA ALA A 294 15.11 -10.43 -9.12
C ALA A 294 14.80 -11.15 -7.81
N ARG A 295 15.82 -11.69 -7.16
CA ARG A 295 15.69 -12.41 -5.88
C ARG A 295 16.87 -12.07 -4.98
N VAL A 296 16.64 -12.05 -3.69
CA VAL A 296 17.69 -12.03 -2.67
C VAL A 296 18.41 -13.38 -2.63
N ALA A 297 19.56 -13.43 -1.99
CA ALA A 297 20.30 -14.68 -1.83
C ALA A 297 19.50 -15.71 -1.04
N ASP A 298 19.73 -17.00 -1.32
CA ASP A 298 19.09 -18.10 -0.60
C ASP A 298 19.44 -18.01 0.89
N GLY A 299 18.43 -18.10 1.76
CA GLY A 299 18.60 -18.04 3.21
C GLY A 299 18.95 -16.65 3.77
N ALA A 300 18.97 -15.60 2.96
CA ALA A 300 19.30 -14.25 3.43
C ALA A 300 18.27 -13.70 4.43
N THR A 301 18.76 -12.94 5.41
CA THR A 301 17.92 -12.11 6.28
C THR A 301 17.77 -10.71 5.65
N VAL A 302 16.53 -10.32 5.41
CA VAL A 302 16.19 -9.14 4.60
C VAL A 302 15.28 -8.21 5.39
N VAL A 303 15.58 -6.91 5.36
CA VAL A 303 14.61 -5.88 5.75
C VAL A 303 13.98 -5.30 4.49
N SER A 304 12.65 -5.22 4.45
CA SER A 304 11.94 -4.85 3.23
C SER A 304 10.79 -3.86 3.49
N THR A 305 10.58 -2.95 2.55
CA THR A 305 9.36 -2.12 2.50
C THR A 305 8.19 -2.83 1.81
N SER A 306 8.37 -4.08 1.34
CA SER A 306 7.28 -4.88 0.79
C SER A 306 6.29 -5.29 1.89
N THR A 307 5.01 -5.39 1.56
CA THR A 307 3.99 -5.94 2.46
C THR A 307 4.02 -7.47 2.51
N ARG A 308 4.83 -8.12 1.68
CA ARG A 308 4.82 -9.57 1.42
C ARG A 308 6.08 -10.25 1.92
N ASN A 309 6.09 -10.59 3.21
CA ASN A 309 7.18 -11.36 3.82
C ASN A 309 6.89 -12.87 3.92
N PHE A 310 6.04 -13.40 3.05
CA PHE A 310 5.71 -14.83 3.02
C PHE A 310 6.93 -15.71 2.69
N PRO A 311 6.93 -16.98 3.11
CA PRO A 311 8.03 -17.90 2.86
C PRO A 311 8.41 -17.98 1.38
N ASN A 312 9.70 -17.92 1.11
CA ASN A 312 10.29 -18.01 -0.25
C ASN A 312 9.86 -16.90 -1.23
N ARG A 313 9.21 -15.82 -0.77
CA ARG A 313 8.67 -14.79 -1.65
C ARG A 313 9.76 -13.95 -2.31
N LEU A 314 10.70 -13.42 -1.54
CA LEU A 314 11.81 -12.61 -2.06
C LEU A 314 13.01 -13.46 -2.48
N GLY A 315 13.16 -14.66 -1.92
CA GLY A 315 14.23 -15.62 -2.19
C GLY A 315 13.97 -16.94 -1.48
N LYS A 316 14.62 -18.02 -1.93
CA LYS A 316 14.46 -19.34 -1.32
C LYS A 316 15.00 -19.35 0.11
N GLY A 317 14.16 -19.69 1.08
CA GLY A 317 14.54 -19.74 2.49
C GLY A 317 14.89 -18.39 3.11
N ALA A 318 14.61 -17.27 2.43
CA ALA A 318 14.89 -15.95 2.98
C ALA A 318 13.97 -15.63 4.17
N ASN A 319 14.57 -14.99 5.19
CA ASN A 319 13.87 -14.43 6.34
C ASN A 319 13.62 -12.95 6.10
N VAL A 320 12.38 -12.54 5.88
CA VAL A 320 12.03 -11.18 5.46
C VAL A 320 11.28 -10.46 6.57
N TYR A 321 11.86 -9.37 7.05
CA TYR A 321 11.25 -8.39 7.94
C TYR A 321 10.58 -7.27 7.17
#